data_1cd9236a1dd907b504b55228889b5b0f
#
_entry.id   1cd9236a1dd907b504b55228889b5b0f
#
_cell.length_a   1.000
_cell.length_b   1.000
_cell.length_c   1.000
_cell.angle_alpha   90.00
_cell.angle_beta   90.00
_cell.angle_gamma   90.00
#
_symmetry.space_group_name_H-M   'P 1'
#
loop_
_entity.id
_entity.type
_entity.pdbx_description
1 polymer ?
#
loop_
_entity_poly.entity_id
_entity_poly.type
_entity_poly.pdbx_seq_one_letter_code
_entity_poly.pdbx_strand_id
1 'polypeptide(L)'
;MLRSDVLVVGSGAAGMYAAIAAARAGSNVLLVDRSLIGRGGATVMAQMTVAVAVGEEEPDHWEHHLADTLKAGRGLCDADLSQLLCEDGPACIREMDEWGVGWARRDGHMAQVHAPGHDRKRCVYVDFLNTGPAVSKTLRARVQRTPEIQRVGDLVVTELAIRDGMCVGAHAVHTPTGASVPIAAKATILATGGLTRLYARNSASINMGGDGYALALRAGAELIDMEFVQFFPIGHLAPRLVGMDPIMWDPFRYKLGGRLLNSEMKEFLPEEGRYISARDVATYGILKEVAAGRGSPHRGAWLSFQHCSEAVLREAFGPVIDRLAANGIDLTRQPIEVAPIAHYHMGGMRAGADMQTTVPHLFAAGEAVGGANGANRLSGNAITEALTFGRRAGERAAALAAKIPMPAIDPSSGFSSNRSKINPAAEIVRLQKLMNEHVGPLRTQGGLERALQEIRQMCGDLPAPRAGLDPEWMDLHDLRNMRLVAECVTRAALARTESRGAHQREDFPETSAAWERHQTIRV
;
A
#
# COMPACT_ATOMS: atom_id res chain seq x y z
N MET A 1 -10.94 -25.31 -14.98
CA MET A 1 -11.17 -25.21 -13.53
C MET A 1 -9.89 -25.56 -12.80
N LEU A 2 -9.41 -24.69 -11.92
CA LEU A 2 -8.27 -24.95 -11.02
C LEU A 2 -8.79 -25.36 -9.63
N ARG A 3 -7.94 -26.04 -8.84
CA ARG A 3 -8.24 -26.44 -7.47
C ARG A 3 -7.00 -26.29 -6.61
N SER A 4 -7.15 -25.81 -5.37
CA SER A 4 -6.06 -25.72 -4.39
C SER A 4 -6.61 -25.80 -2.96
N ASP A 5 -5.77 -26.19 -2.01
CA ASP A 5 -6.14 -26.09 -0.59
C ASP A 5 -6.23 -24.61 -0.19
N VAL A 6 -5.22 -23.83 -0.57
CA VAL A 6 -5.16 -22.39 -0.31
C VAL A 6 -4.97 -21.63 -1.63
N LEU A 7 -5.88 -20.70 -1.93
CA LEU A 7 -5.74 -19.72 -2.99
C LEU A 7 -5.17 -18.42 -2.41
N VAL A 8 -4.06 -17.92 -2.97
CA VAL A 8 -3.48 -16.62 -2.61
C VAL A 8 -3.61 -15.69 -3.79
N VAL A 9 -4.31 -14.57 -3.62
CA VAL A 9 -4.54 -13.54 -4.64
C VAL A 9 -3.65 -12.35 -4.37
N GLY A 10 -2.70 -12.10 -5.28
CA GLY A 10 -1.66 -11.08 -5.17
C GLY A 10 -0.32 -11.65 -4.73
N SER A 11 0.75 -11.28 -5.43
CA SER A 11 2.11 -11.77 -5.22
C SER A 11 3.09 -10.68 -4.75
N GLY A 12 2.61 -9.71 -3.97
CA GLY A 12 3.44 -8.84 -3.15
C GLY A 12 4.13 -9.59 -2.00
N ALA A 13 4.83 -8.90 -1.11
CA ALA A 13 5.50 -9.55 0.02
C ALA A 13 4.53 -10.38 0.87
N ALA A 14 3.36 -9.82 1.19
CA ALA A 14 2.35 -10.53 1.98
C ALA A 14 1.87 -11.82 1.31
N GLY A 15 1.53 -11.78 0.03
CA GLY A 15 1.03 -12.96 -0.68
C GLY A 15 2.10 -14.03 -0.89
N MET A 16 3.32 -13.65 -1.26
CA MET A 16 4.41 -14.60 -1.40
C MET A 16 4.76 -15.26 -0.06
N TYR A 17 4.79 -14.50 1.02
CA TYR A 17 5.08 -15.07 2.34
C TYR A 17 3.93 -15.94 2.85
N ALA A 18 2.66 -15.54 2.60
CA ALA A 18 1.50 -16.37 2.90
C ALA A 18 1.53 -17.71 2.15
N ALA A 19 1.88 -17.69 0.86
CA ALA A 19 2.02 -18.90 0.07
C ALA A 19 3.11 -19.84 0.63
N ILE A 20 4.26 -19.28 1.02
CA ILE A 20 5.36 -20.06 1.63
C ILE A 20 4.91 -20.65 2.98
N ALA A 21 4.25 -19.87 3.83
CA ALA A 21 3.79 -20.31 5.14
C ALA A 21 2.72 -21.43 5.01
N ALA A 22 1.76 -21.28 4.09
CA ALA A 22 0.74 -22.30 3.84
C ALA A 22 1.33 -23.60 3.26
N ALA A 23 2.30 -23.51 2.34
CA ALA A 23 2.99 -24.67 1.79
C ALA A 23 3.79 -25.43 2.86
N ARG A 24 4.49 -24.72 3.74
CA ARG A 24 5.21 -25.29 4.89
C ARG A 24 4.27 -26.02 5.87
N ALA A 25 3.04 -25.54 5.98
CA ALA A 25 2.01 -26.17 6.79
C ALA A 25 1.30 -27.36 6.06
N GLY A 26 1.82 -27.79 4.90
CA GLY A 26 1.39 -28.98 4.16
C GLY A 26 0.25 -28.75 3.17
N SER A 27 -0.08 -27.51 2.83
CA SER A 27 -1.13 -27.21 1.84
C SER A 27 -0.58 -27.13 0.41
N ASN A 28 -1.39 -27.59 -0.56
CA ASN A 28 -1.19 -27.22 -1.96
C ASN A 28 -1.70 -25.80 -2.19
N VAL A 29 -0.82 -24.93 -2.65
CA VAL A 29 -1.09 -23.50 -2.78
C VAL A 29 -1.15 -23.09 -4.25
N LEU A 30 -2.17 -22.31 -4.60
CA LEU A 30 -2.24 -21.60 -5.87
C LEU A 30 -2.01 -20.11 -5.61
N LEU A 31 -0.85 -19.62 -6.04
CA LEU A 31 -0.50 -18.19 -5.98
C LEU A 31 -0.80 -17.55 -7.35
N VAL A 32 -1.73 -16.60 -7.36
CA VAL A 32 -2.15 -15.91 -8.59
C VAL A 32 -1.86 -14.41 -8.52
N ASP A 33 -1.54 -13.82 -9.67
CA ASP A 33 -1.36 -12.38 -9.81
C ASP A 33 -1.91 -11.90 -11.15
N ARG A 34 -2.42 -10.68 -11.19
CA ARG A 34 -2.89 -10.02 -12.41
C ARG A 34 -1.77 -9.69 -13.40
N SER A 35 -0.53 -9.78 -12.95
CA SER A 35 0.70 -9.55 -13.70
C SER A 35 1.71 -10.69 -13.45
N LEU A 36 2.99 -10.44 -13.70
CA LEU A 36 4.05 -11.40 -13.40
C LEU A 36 4.26 -11.55 -11.88
N ILE A 37 4.37 -12.79 -11.42
CA ILE A 37 4.57 -13.13 -10.00
C ILE A 37 5.76 -12.37 -9.38
N GLY A 38 5.48 -11.61 -8.31
CA GLY A 38 6.47 -10.85 -7.55
C GLY A 38 7.09 -9.67 -8.32
N ARG A 39 6.41 -9.15 -9.36
CA ARG A 39 6.91 -8.06 -10.19
C ARG A 39 6.07 -6.77 -10.12
N GLY A 40 4.90 -6.83 -9.48
CA GLY A 40 4.00 -5.70 -9.31
C GLY A 40 3.78 -5.33 -7.84
N GLY A 41 2.87 -4.39 -7.62
CA GLY A 41 2.47 -3.92 -6.29
C GLY A 41 3.42 -2.91 -5.65
N ALA A 42 3.23 -2.66 -4.35
CA ALA A 42 4.01 -1.68 -3.60
C ALA A 42 5.38 -2.22 -3.17
N THR A 43 5.52 -3.53 -2.92
CA THR A 43 6.77 -4.11 -2.39
C THR A 43 7.97 -3.84 -3.29
N VAL A 44 7.83 -4.06 -4.61
CA VAL A 44 8.95 -3.83 -5.56
C VAL A 44 9.32 -2.36 -5.70
N MET A 45 8.46 -1.44 -5.27
CA MET A 45 8.66 0.01 -5.31
C MET A 45 9.12 0.57 -3.96
N ALA A 46 9.11 -0.23 -2.89
CA ALA A 46 9.51 0.22 -1.56
C ALA A 46 11.02 0.49 -1.50
N GLN A 47 11.38 1.75 -1.30
CA GLN A 47 12.76 2.20 -1.41
C GLN A 47 13.55 2.05 -0.12
N MET A 48 12.95 2.33 1.02
CA MET A 48 13.65 2.79 2.21
C MET A 48 13.94 1.69 3.24
N THR A 49 13.22 1.71 4.34
CA THR A 49 13.54 1.00 5.56
C THR A 49 12.38 0.11 6.03
N VAL A 50 12.70 -0.86 6.86
CA VAL A 50 11.76 -1.79 7.49
C VAL A 50 11.88 -1.65 9.00
N ALA A 51 10.81 -1.23 9.67
CA ALA A 51 10.79 -1.07 11.12
C ALA A 51 10.69 -2.43 11.81
N VAL A 52 11.66 -2.74 12.68
CA VAL A 52 11.69 -3.99 13.41
C VAL A 52 12.61 -3.89 14.64
N ALA A 53 12.14 -4.36 15.78
CA ALA A 53 12.88 -4.33 17.04
C ALA A 53 13.85 -5.53 17.14
N VAL A 54 14.92 -5.57 16.31
CA VAL A 54 15.95 -6.63 16.38
C VAL A 54 17.02 -6.35 17.44
N GLY A 55 17.22 -5.08 17.83
CA GLY A 55 18.08 -4.71 18.96
C GLY A 55 19.58 -4.87 18.71
N GLU A 56 20.05 -4.76 17.46
CA GLU A 56 21.46 -4.99 17.12
C GLU A 56 22.33 -3.72 17.17
N GLU A 57 21.78 -2.55 16.88
CA GLU A 57 22.49 -1.26 17.00
C GLU A 57 22.37 -0.63 18.41
N GLU A 58 21.21 -0.78 19.02
CA GLU A 58 20.92 -0.37 20.40
C GLU A 58 19.85 -1.29 20.99
N PRO A 59 19.78 -1.45 22.33
CA PRO A 59 18.76 -2.29 22.96
C PRO A 59 17.35 -1.89 22.55
N ASP A 60 16.61 -2.81 21.97
CA ASP A 60 15.23 -2.63 21.54
C ASP A 60 14.40 -3.88 21.80
N HIS A 61 13.07 -3.68 21.99
CA HIS A 61 12.12 -4.76 22.19
C HIS A 61 10.81 -4.41 21.46
N TRP A 62 10.01 -5.41 21.09
CA TRP A 62 8.80 -5.21 20.32
C TRP A 62 7.76 -4.30 21.02
N GLU A 63 7.72 -4.24 22.35
CA GLU A 63 6.83 -3.33 23.09
C GLU A 63 7.16 -1.85 22.85
N HIS A 64 8.44 -1.51 22.67
CA HIS A 64 8.84 -0.15 22.28
C HIS A 64 8.38 0.17 20.86
N HIS A 65 8.48 -0.81 19.94
CA HIS A 65 7.96 -0.68 18.59
C HIS A 65 6.43 -0.52 18.58
N LEU A 66 5.73 -1.29 19.43
CA LEU A 66 4.29 -1.18 19.62
C LEU A 66 3.90 0.20 20.15
N ALA A 67 4.59 0.71 21.18
CA ALA A 67 4.31 2.03 21.74
C ALA A 67 4.40 3.14 20.68
N ASP A 68 5.45 3.12 19.85
CA ASP A 68 5.60 4.08 18.74
C ASP A 68 4.51 3.90 17.67
N THR A 69 4.14 2.65 17.35
CA THR A 69 3.06 2.34 16.40
C THR A 69 1.72 2.88 16.88
N LEU A 70 1.35 2.62 18.15
CA LEU A 70 0.11 3.12 18.77
C LEU A 70 0.08 4.66 18.81
N LYS A 71 1.21 5.29 19.17
CA LYS A 71 1.34 6.75 19.17
C LYS A 71 1.15 7.33 17.77
N ALA A 72 1.75 6.72 16.74
CA ALA A 72 1.60 7.14 15.35
C ALA A 72 0.15 6.99 14.87
N GLY A 73 -0.54 5.95 15.29
CA GLY A 73 -1.92 5.62 14.90
C GLY A 73 -3.00 6.50 15.52
N ARG A 74 -2.63 7.46 16.39
CA ARG A 74 -3.52 8.52 16.90
C ARG A 74 -4.80 8.01 17.60
N GLY A 75 -4.69 6.92 18.38
CA GLY A 75 -5.80 6.35 19.14
C GLY A 75 -6.76 5.44 18.35
N LEU A 76 -6.42 5.09 17.11
CA LEU A 76 -7.25 4.24 16.25
C LEU A 76 -6.56 2.93 15.82
N CYS A 77 -5.49 2.52 16.46
CA CYS A 77 -4.92 1.21 16.20
C CYS A 77 -5.79 0.10 16.79
N ASP A 78 -6.01 -0.96 16.02
CA ASP A 78 -6.40 -2.25 16.57
C ASP A 78 -5.21 -2.82 17.34
N ALA A 79 -5.38 -3.00 18.65
CA ALA A 79 -4.29 -3.35 19.55
C ALA A 79 -3.70 -4.74 19.24
N ASP A 80 -4.55 -5.72 18.93
CA ASP A 80 -4.14 -7.10 18.65
C ASP A 80 -3.36 -7.17 17.33
N LEU A 81 -3.81 -6.46 16.30
CA LEU A 81 -3.10 -6.40 15.02
C LEU A 81 -1.78 -5.65 15.12
N SER A 82 -1.75 -4.53 15.87
CA SER A 82 -0.52 -3.77 16.10
C SER A 82 0.51 -4.57 16.91
N GLN A 83 0.05 -5.28 17.93
CA GLN A 83 0.91 -6.18 18.70
C GLN A 83 1.47 -7.29 17.83
N LEU A 84 0.64 -7.98 17.05
CA LEU A 84 1.05 -9.04 16.12
C LEU A 84 2.13 -8.55 15.14
N LEU A 85 1.95 -7.35 14.57
CA LEU A 85 2.93 -6.74 13.68
C LEU A 85 4.29 -6.57 14.35
N CYS A 86 4.30 -6.02 15.57
CA CYS A 86 5.53 -5.67 16.28
C CYS A 86 6.22 -6.90 16.90
N GLU A 87 5.46 -7.82 17.47
CA GLU A 87 5.96 -9.01 18.17
C GLU A 87 6.52 -10.06 17.20
N ASP A 88 5.80 -10.35 16.10
CA ASP A 88 6.24 -11.33 15.10
C ASP A 88 7.29 -10.78 14.13
N GLY A 89 7.43 -9.44 14.04
CA GLY A 89 8.33 -8.76 13.10
C GLY A 89 9.79 -9.23 13.15
N PRO A 90 10.43 -9.29 14.34
CA PRO A 90 11.82 -9.74 14.46
C PRO A 90 12.07 -11.14 13.90
N ALA A 91 11.17 -12.08 14.13
CA ALA A 91 11.29 -13.44 13.60
C ALA A 91 11.21 -13.46 12.06
N CYS A 92 10.30 -12.69 11.46
CA CYS A 92 10.16 -12.58 10.02
C CYS A 92 11.41 -11.96 9.35
N ILE A 93 11.98 -10.91 9.97
CA ILE A 93 13.17 -10.24 9.43
C ILE A 93 14.42 -11.12 9.55
N ARG A 94 14.60 -11.87 10.64
CA ARG A 94 15.69 -12.84 10.77
C ARG A 94 15.56 -13.97 9.75
N GLU A 95 14.37 -14.49 9.52
CA GLU A 95 14.13 -15.49 8.47
C GLU A 95 14.46 -14.95 7.07
N MET A 96 14.10 -13.69 6.78
CA MET A 96 14.49 -13.03 5.53
C MET A 96 16.01 -12.87 5.40
N ASP A 97 16.71 -12.62 6.49
CA ASP A 97 18.17 -12.58 6.52
C ASP A 97 18.80 -13.94 6.20
N GLU A 98 18.31 -15.01 6.82
CA GLU A 98 18.70 -16.40 6.52
C GLU A 98 18.46 -16.78 5.05
N TRP A 99 17.46 -16.20 4.41
CA TRP A 99 17.18 -16.39 2.99
C TRP A 99 18.04 -15.54 2.07
N GLY A 100 18.89 -14.67 2.64
CA GLY A 100 19.87 -13.89 1.90
C GLY A 100 19.29 -12.63 1.26
N VAL A 101 18.41 -11.91 1.95
CA VAL A 101 17.88 -10.62 1.46
C VAL A 101 18.97 -9.56 1.30
N GLY A 102 20.06 -9.67 2.12
CA GLY A 102 21.21 -8.78 2.06
C GLY A 102 21.01 -7.46 2.82
N TRP A 103 20.47 -7.54 4.05
CA TRP A 103 20.41 -6.38 4.94
C TRP A 103 21.78 -5.74 5.11
N ALA A 104 21.83 -4.41 5.07
CA ALA A 104 23.06 -3.67 5.35
C ALA A 104 23.63 -4.07 6.72
N ARG A 105 24.96 -4.16 6.81
CA ARG A 105 25.64 -4.57 8.03
C ARG A 105 26.68 -3.55 8.47
N ARG A 106 26.86 -3.45 9.77
CA ARG A 106 27.95 -2.72 10.43
C ARG A 106 28.53 -3.64 11.50
N ASP A 107 29.83 -3.86 11.48
CA ASP A 107 30.54 -4.71 12.44
C ASP A 107 29.94 -6.13 12.62
N GLY A 108 29.40 -6.69 11.53
CA GLY A 108 28.75 -8.01 11.50
C GLY A 108 27.26 -8.02 11.87
N HIS A 109 26.71 -6.95 12.44
CA HIS A 109 25.31 -6.80 12.83
C HIS A 109 24.47 -6.13 11.74
N MET A 110 23.15 -6.37 11.74
CA MET A 110 22.22 -5.64 10.87
C MET A 110 22.26 -4.14 11.22
N ALA A 111 22.64 -3.31 10.24
CA ALA A 111 22.66 -1.87 10.43
C ALA A 111 21.22 -1.34 10.57
N GLN A 112 20.97 -0.56 11.60
CA GLN A 112 19.69 0.05 11.88
C GLN A 112 19.82 1.57 11.87
N VAL A 113 18.80 2.25 11.34
CA VAL A 113 18.73 3.71 11.32
C VAL A 113 17.52 4.21 12.10
N HIS A 114 17.63 5.43 12.59
CA HIS A 114 16.51 6.16 13.19
C HIS A 114 15.62 6.71 12.08
N ALA A 115 14.34 6.37 12.12
CA ALA A 115 13.35 6.90 11.19
C ALA A 115 12.32 7.78 11.92
N PRO A 116 11.61 8.68 11.21
CA PRO A 116 10.64 9.57 11.84
C PRO A 116 9.54 8.82 12.60
N GLY A 117 9.26 9.27 13.82
CA GLY A 117 8.23 8.72 14.70
C GLY A 117 8.71 7.60 15.62
N HIS A 118 9.95 7.14 15.47
CA HIS A 118 10.55 6.14 16.36
C HIS A 118 11.31 6.80 17.51
N ASP A 119 11.31 6.15 18.67
CA ASP A 119 12.08 6.58 19.84
C ASP A 119 13.56 6.14 19.78
N ARG A 120 13.89 5.19 18.87
CA ARG A 120 15.25 4.62 18.72
C ARG A 120 15.54 4.12 17.31
N LYS A 121 16.78 3.68 17.06
CA LYS A 121 17.21 3.08 15.80
C LYS A 121 16.67 1.67 15.68
N ARG A 122 15.60 1.45 14.92
CA ARG A 122 15.06 0.10 14.68
C ARG A 122 14.84 -0.24 13.23
N CYS A 123 15.11 0.67 12.30
CA CYS A 123 14.81 0.45 10.92
C CYS A 123 15.98 -0.19 10.16
N VAL A 124 15.84 -1.45 9.75
CA VAL A 124 16.79 -2.14 8.87
C VAL A 124 16.56 -1.74 7.41
N TYR A 125 17.57 -1.91 6.56
CA TYR A 125 17.53 -1.58 5.14
C TYR A 125 18.55 -2.41 4.36
N VAL A 126 18.38 -2.54 3.06
CA VAL A 126 19.39 -3.11 2.16
C VAL A 126 20.26 -1.97 1.61
N ASP A 127 19.60 -1.04 0.95
CA ASP A 127 20.07 0.31 0.64
C ASP A 127 18.85 1.23 0.52
N PHE A 128 19.07 2.55 0.35
CA PHE A 128 17.98 3.51 0.37
C PHE A 128 17.09 3.53 -0.89
N LEU A 129 17.35 2.67 -1.88
CA LEU A 129 16.53 2.57 -3.09
C LEU A 129 16.04 1.15 -3.40
N ASN A 130 16.67 0.11 -2.84
CA ASN A 130 16.47 -1.27 -3.27
C ASN A 130 16.00 -2.23 -2.16
N THR A 131 15.59 -1.74 -0.99
CA THR A 131 15.13 -2.61 0.10
C THR A 131 13.94 -3.48 -0.35
N GLY A 132 12.91 -2.89 -0.93
CA GLY A 132 11.74 -3.62 -1.43
C GLY A 132 12.06 -4.56 -2.62
N PRO A 133 12.81 -4.13 -3.64
CA PRO A 133 13.29 -5.01 -4.69
C PRO A 133 14.05 -6.24 -4.16
N ALA A 134 14.92 -6.08 -3.16
CA ALA A 134 15.66 -7.18 -2.52
C ALA A 134 14.72 -8.15 -1.79
N VAL A 135 13.79 -7.63 -0.97
CA VAL A 135 12.75 -8.41 -0.30
C VAL A 135 11.92 -9.21 -1.32
N SER A 136 11.43 -8.55 -2.37
CA SER A 136 10.64 -9.21 -3.42
C SER A 136 11.43 -10.28 -4.17
N LYS A 137 12.71 -10.01 -4.49
CA LYS A 137 13.60 -10.98 -5.15
C LYS A 137 13.79 -12.22 -4.30
N THR A 138 14.03 -12.06 -3.01
CA THR A 138 14.25 -13.16 -2.04
C THR A 138 13.00 -14.02 -1.90
N LEU A 139 11.85 -13.40 -1.66
CA LEU A 139 10.57 -14.11 -1.56
C LEU A 139 10.22 -14.86 -2.85
N ARG A 140 10.40 -14.22 -4.01
CA ARG A 140 10.18 -14.85 -5.31
C ARG A 140 11.09 -16.07 -5.52
N ALA A 141 12.37 -15.98 -5.16
CA ALA A 141 13.28 -17.10 -5.25
C ALA A 141 12.85 -18.26 -4.33
N ARG A 142 12.30 -17.94 -3.14
CA ARG A 142 11.79 -18.94 -2.21
C ARG A 142 10.53 -19.61 -2.74
N VAL A 143 9.56 -18.83 -3.24
CA VAL A 143 8.35 -19.33 -3.91
C VAL A 143 8.70 -20.26 -5.09
N GLN A 144 9.72 -19.91 -5.88
CA GLN A 144 10.15 -20.73 -7.01
C GLN A 144 10.74 -22.10 -6.61
N ARG A 145 11.33 -22.18 -5.43
CA ARG A 145 11.95 -23.41 -4.88
C ARG A 145 10.99 -24.27 -4.06
N THR A 146 9.73 -23.83 -3.90
CA THR A 146 8.71 -24.54 -3.12
C THR A 146 7.74 -25.22 -4.09
N PRO A 147 7.84 -26.54 -4.31
CA PRO A 147 7.07 -27.25 -5.33
C PRO A 147 5.56 -27.29 -5.06
N GLU A 148 5.15 -27.16 -3.80
CA GLU A 148 3.74 -27.11 -3.37
C GLU A 148 3.03 -25.80 -3.79
N ILE A 149 3.79 -24.81 -4.29
CA ILE A 149 3.24 -23.53 -4.75
C ILE A 149 3.14 -23.52 -6.28
N GLN A 150 1.93 -23.73 -6.80
CA GLN A 150 1.61 -23.45 -8.18
C GLN A 150 1.49 -21.93 -8.38
N ARG A 151 2.17 -21.38 -9.38
CA ARG A 151 2.21 -19.94 -9.69
C ARG A 151 1.54 -19.68 -11.03
N VAL A 152 0.59 -18.74 -11.04
CA VAL A 152 -0.10 -18.34 -12.27
C VAL A 152 -0.14 -16.82 -12.33
N GLY A 153 0.66 -16.24 -13.24
CA GLY A 153 0.61 -14.81 -13.60
C GLY A 153 -0.44 -14.55 -14.66
N ASP A 154 -0.64 -13.26 -14.95
CA ASP A 154 -1.60 -12.79 -15.96
C ASP A 154 -3.04 -13.31 -15.74
N LEU A 155 -3.38 -13.55 -14.45
CA LEU A 155 -4.68 -14.07 -14.03
C LEU A 155 -5.38 -13.02 -13.12
N VAL A 156 -6.40 -12.37 -13.67
CA VAL A 156 -7.19 -11.36 -12.96
C VAL A 156 -8.37 -12.03 -12.27
N VAL A 157 -8.40 -11.96 -10.95
CA VAL A 157 -9.58 -12.36 -10.17
C VAL A 157 -10.67 -11.31 -10.31
N THR A 158 -11.82 -11.70 -10.80
CA THR A 158 -12.95 -10.80 -11.10
C THR A 158 -14.01 -10.78 -10.01
N GLU A 159 -14.24 -11.94 -9.37
CA GLU A 159 -15.19 -12.12 -8.27
C GLU A 159 -14.73 -13.24 -7.34
N LEU A 160 -15.09 -13.14 -6.07
CA LEU A 160 -15.01 -14.25 -5.12
C LEU A 160 -16.25 -15.15 -5.27
N ALA A 161 -16.06 -16.44 -5.19
CA ALA A 161 -17.16 -17.40 -5.21
C ALA A 161 -17.67 -17.59 -3.77
N ILE A 162 -18.89 -17.19 -3.53
CA ILE A 162 -19.54 -17.30 -2.22
C ILE A 162 -20.66 -18.35 -2.31
N ARG A 163 -20.69 -19.26 -1.34
CA ARG A 163 -21.77 -20.24 -1.20
C ARG A 163 -22.11 -20.41 0.28
N ASP A 164 -23.38 -20.30 0.62
CA ASP A 164 -23.90 -20.36 1.99
C ASP A 164 -23.17 -19.38 2.94
N GLY A 165 -22.85 -18.18 2.44
CA GLY A 165 -22.13 -17.14 3.17
C GLY A 165 -20.63 -17.38 3.36
N MET A 166 -20.05 -18.44 2.78
CA MET A 166 -18.63 -18.80 2.89
C MET A 166 -17.91 -18.64 1.56
N CYS A 167 -16.66 -18.23 1.59
CA CYS A 167 -15.80 -18.20 0.41
C CYS A 167 -15.38 -19.61 0.00
N VAL A 168 -15.67 -20.00 -1.24
CA VAL A 168 -15.35 -21.33 -1.81
C VAL A 168 -14.35 -21.25 -2.96
N GLY A 169 -13.76 -20.09 -3.19
CA GLY A 169 -12.78 -19.84 -4.24
C GLY A 169 -13.04 -18.52 -4.96
N ALA A 170 -12.72 -18.48 -6.27
CA ALA A 170 -12.82 -17.28 -7.07
C ALA A 170 -13.11 -17.59 -8.55
N HIS A 171 -13.61 -16.57 -9.25
CA HIS A 171 -13.65 -16.50 -10.71
C HIS A 171 -12.55 -15.58 -11.19
N ALA A 172 -11.81 -16.00 -12.22
CA ALA A 172 -10.72 -15.25 -12.79
C ALA A 172 -10.76 -15.25 -14.32
N VAL A 173 -9.99 -14.36 -14.93
CA VAL A 173 -9.75 -14.30 -16.38
C VAL A 173 -8.25 -14.37 -16.62
N HIS A 174 -7.85 -15.28 -17.50
CA HIS A 174 -6.49 -15.32 -18.02
C HIS A 174 -6.37 -14.30 -19.15
N THR A 175 -5.70 -13.19 -18.87
CA THR A 175 -5.74 -12.00 -19.74
C THR A 175 -5.14 -12.21 -21.14
N PRO A 176 -4.11 -13.07 -21.35
CA PRO A 176 -3.61 -13.32 -22.69
C PRO A 176 -4.61 -14.04 -23.62
N THR A 177 -5.52 -14.83 -23.07
CA THR A 177 -6.48 -15.62 -23.86
C THR A 177 -7.93 -15.15 -23.76
N GLY A 178 -8.25 -14.32 -22.75
CA GLY A 178 -9.63 -13.96 -22.42
C GLY A 178 -10.43 -15.11 -21.79
N ALA A 179 -9.80 -16.23 -21.45
CA ALA A 179 -10.48 -17.41 -20.92
C ALA A 179 -10.93 -17.20 -19.47
N SER A 180 -12.18 -17.53 -19.15
CA SER A 180 -12.68 -17.61 -17.78
C SER A 180 -12.09 -18.85 -17.07
N VAL A 181 -11.60 -18.64 -15.85
CA VAL A 181 -10.93 -19.66 -15.03
C VAL A 181 -11.59 -19.71 -13.65
N PRO A 182 -12.56 -20.62 -13.43
CA PRO A 182 -13.07 -20.90 -12.10
C PRO A 182 -12.00 -21.60 -11.24
N ILE A 183 -11.87 -21.16 -9.98
CA ILE A 183 -10.88 -21.66 -9.01
C ILE A 183 -11.60 -22.08 -7.74
N ALA A 184 -11.66 -23.39 -7.47
CA ALA A 184 -12.14 -23.90 -6.19
C ALA A 184 -11.01 -23.91 -5.15
N ALA A 185 -11.26 -23.36 -3.97
CA ALA A 185 -10.30 -23.34 -2.88
C ALA A 185 -10.97 -23.53 -1.53
N LYS A 186 -10.30 -24.24 -0.61
CA LYS A 186 -10.78 -24.44 0.77
C LYS A 186 -10.64 -23.16 1.59
N ALA A 187 -9.58 -22.39 1.35
CA ALA A 187 -9.36 -21.08 1.93
C ALA A 187 -8.80 -20.12 0.86
N THR A 188 -9.20 -18.86 0.93
CA THR A 188 -8.73 -17.80 0.02
C THR A 188 -8.09 -16.68 0.82
N ILE A 189 -6.89 -16.23 0.42
CA ILE A 189 -6.16 -15.11 1.02
C ILE A 189 -6.10 -13.96 0.02
N LEU A 190 -6.64 -12.79 0.37
CA LEU A 190 -6.48 -11.55 -0.38
C LEU A 190 -5.23 -10.80 0.11
N ALA A 191 -4.19 -10.76 -0.70
CA ALA A 191 -2.93 -10.06 -0.46
C ALA A 191 -2.65 -9.03 -1.58
N THR A 192 -3.69 -8.32 -1.98
CA THR A 192 -3.76 -7.48 -3.17
C THR A 192 -3.21 -6.07 -2.97
N GLY A 193 -2.75 -5.73 -1.75
CA GLY A 193 -2.27 -4.41 -1.39
C GLY A 193 -3.39 -3.38 -1.26
N GLY A 194 -3.03 -2.09 -1.33
CA GLY A 194 -3.91 -0.96 -1.06
C GLY A 194 -4.57 -0.36 -2.31
N LEU A 195 -4.78 0.97 -2.26
CA LEU A 195 -5.63 1.71 -3.22
C LEU A 195 -4.96 2.96 -3.84
N THR A 196 -3.65 3.09 -3.75
CA THR A 196 -2.95 4.34 -4.10
C THR A 196 -3.15 4.80 -5.55
N ARG A 197 -3.49 3.89 -6.48
CA ARG A 197 -3.83 4.23 -7.88
C ARG A 197 -5.12 5.04 -8.02
N LEU A 198 -5.94 5.15 -6.98
CA LEU A 198 -7.06 6.10 -6.98
C LEU A 198 -6.59 7.54 -7.16
N TYR A 199 -5.32 7.81 -6.93
CA TYR A 199 -4.67 9.11 -7.07
C TYR A 199 -3.70 9.10 -8.25
N ALA A 200 -3.71 10.15 -9.06
CA ALA A 200 -2.83 10.27 -10.24
C ALA A 200 -1.35 10.24 -9.85
N ARG A 201 -1.02 10.79 -8.66
CA ARG A 201 0.33 10.77 -8.11
C ARG A 201 0.40 9.82 -6.94
N ASN A 202 1.12 8.73 -7.12
CA ASN A 202 1.29 7.70 -6.10
C ASN A 202 2.67 7.03 -6.22
N SER A 203 3.08 6.34 -5.15
CA SER A 203 4.40 5.71 -5.01
C SER A 203 4.39 4.21 -5.31
N ALA A 204 3.31 3.67 -5.87
CA ALA A 204 3.16 2.25 -6.15
C ALA A 204 2.94 1.96 -7.64
N SER A 205 2.89 0.69 -8.00
CA SER A 205 2.58 0.28 -9.37
C SER A 205 1.10 0.49 -9.72
N ILE A 206 0.80 0.42 -11.02
CA ILE A 206 -0.58 0.51 -11.54
C ILE A 206 -1.51 -0.61 -11.03
N ASN A 207 -0.98 -1.64 -10.35
CA ASN A 207 -1.78 -2.74 -9.80
C ASN A 207 -2.48 -2.39 -8.47
N MET A 208 -2.26 -1.20 -7.92
CA MET A 208 -2.76 -0.80 -6.59
C MET A 208 -4.09 -0.04 -6.68
N GLY A 209 -5.06 -0.58 -7.43
CA GLY A 209 -6.39 0.02 -7.65
C GLY A 209 -7.44 -0.25 -6.57
N GLY A 210 -7.12 -1.06 -5.57
CA GLY A 210 -8.07 -1.47 -4.53
C GLY A 210 -8.89 -2.72 -4.89
N ASP A 211 -8.41 -3.55 -5.81
CA ASP A 211 -9.12 -4.74 -6.29
C ASP A 211 -9.61 -5.65 -5.16
N GLY A 212 -8.74 -5.92 -4.17
CA GLY A 212 -9.11 -6.76 -3.02
C GLY A 212 -10.23 -6.17 -2.18
N TYR A 213 -10.23 -4.86 -1.97
CA TYR A 213 -11.33 -4.20 -1.25
C TYR A 213 -12.66 -4.34 -2.01
N ALA A 214 -12.64 -4.14 -3.32
CA ALA A 214 -13.83 -4.28 -4.15
C ALA A 214 -14.33 -5.74 -4.18
N LEU A 215 -13.42 -6.72 -4.28
CA LEU A 215 -13.73 -8.16 -4.22
C LEU A 215 -14.33 -8.54 -2.87
N ALA A 216 -13.69 -8.13 -1.77
CA ALA A 216 -14.13 -8.43 -0.41
C ALA A 216 -15.51 -7.82 -0.11
N LEU A 217 -15.72 -6.55 -0.50
CA LEU A 217 -16.98 -5.85 -0.27
C LEU A 217 -18.13 -6.49 -1.04
N ARG A 218 -17.94 -6.86 -2.33
CA ARG A 218 -18.95 -7.60 -3.11
C ARG A 218 -19.23 -9.00 -2.56
N ALA A 219 -18.25 -9.61 -1.89
CA ALA A 219 -18.41 -10.87 -1.19
C ALA A 219 -19.13 -10.76 0.17
N GLY A 220 -19.45 -9.54 0.63
CA GLY A 220 -20.11 -9.27 1.91
C GLY A 220 -19.14 -9.04 3.08
N ALA A 221 -17.85 -8.93 2.85
CA ALA A 221 -16.89 -8.60 3.90
C ALA A 221 -16.99 -7.12 4.30
N GLU A 222 -16.68 -6.83 5.56
CA GLU A 222 -16.59 -5.46 6.08
C GLU A 222 -15.25 -4.82 5.72
N LEU A 223 -15.30 -3.54 5.32
CA LEU A 223 -14.14 -2.67 5.25
C LEU A 223 -14.18 -1.68 6.41
N ILE A 224 -13.01 -1.30 6.94
CA ILE A 224 -12.88 -0.32 8.03
C ILE A 224 -11.96 0.82 7.63
N ASP A 225 -12.23 2.01 8.17
CA ASP A 225 -11.32 3.16 8.17
C ASP A 225 -10.84 3.60 6.78
N MET A 226 -11.71 3.50 5.79
CA MET A 226 -11.38 3.74 4.39
C MET A 226 -10.92 5.18 4.10
N GLU A 227 -11.21 6.15 4.97
CA GLU A 227 -10.80 7.55 4.86
C GLU A 227 -9.31 7.79 5.11
N PHE A 228 -8.57 6.85 5.75
CA PHE A 228 -7.17 7.06 6.12
C PHE A 228 -6.21 6.64 5.00
N VAL A 229 -5.99 7.54 4.07
CA VAL A 229 -4.97 7.40 3.01
C VAL A 229 -3.77 8.27 3.36
N GLN A 230 -2.62 7.64 3.61
CA GLN A 230 -1.38 8.34 3.91
C GLN A 230 -0.73 8.88 2.64
N PHE A 231 -0.44 10.17 2.65
CA PHE A 231 0.35 10.83 1.63
C PHE A 231 1.80 10.98 2.09
N PHE A 232 2.72 10.65 1.22
CA PHE A 232 4.13 10.92 1.43
C PHE A 232 4.42 12.37 1.00
N PRO A 233 5.01 13.22 1.87
CA PRO A 233 5.02 14.66 1.65
C PRO A 233 5.87 15.10 0.46
N ILE A 234 7.02 14.48 0.24
CA ILE A 234 8.05 14.94 -0.69
C ILE A 234 8.44 13.87 -1.71
N GLY A 235 7.44 13.40 -2.47
CA GLY A 235 7.67 12.67 -3.71
C GLY A 235 8.22 13.60 -4.79
N HIS A 236 9.17 13.12 -5.60
CA HIS A 236 9.75 13.89 -6.71
C HIS A 236 8.66 14.34 -7.70
N LEU A 237 8.74 15.58 -8.16
CA LEU A 237 7.76 16.16 -9.08
C LEU A 237 8.41 16.60 -10.39
N ALA A 238 9.48 17.35 -10.31
CA ALA A 238 10.22 17.86 -11.46
C ALA A 238 11.69 18.22 -11.08
N PRO A 239 12.60 18.17 -12.07
CA PRO A 239 12.43 17.70 -13.43
C PRO A 239 12.23 16.17 -13.49
N ARG A 240 11.65 15.65 -14.60
CA ARG A 240 11.38 14.21 -14.74
C ARG A 240 12.66 13.38 -14.62
N LEU A 241 12.59 12.29 -13.86
CA LEU A 241 13.68 11.33 -13.65
C LEU A 241 13.43 10.06 -14.44
N VAL A 242 14.25 9.78 -15.43
CA VAL A 242 14.14 8.56 -16.22
C VAL A 242 14.72 7.38 -15.43
N GLY A 243 13.89 6.34 -15.21
CA GLY A 243 14.30 5.11 -14.52
C GLY A 243 14.48 5.24 -13.00
N MET A 244 14.08 6.35 -12.40
CA MET A 244 14.18 6.59 -10.96
C MET A 244 12.89 7.14 -10.33
N ASP A 245 11.88 7.44 -11.14
CA ASP A 245 10.63 8.05 -10.68
C ASP A 245 9.65 7.01 -10.14
N PRO A 246 8.98 7.28 -9.00
CA PRO A 246 9.17 8.44 -8.13
C PRO A 246 10.25 8.22 -7.05
N ILE A 247 11.19 9.14 -6.89
CA ILE A 247 12.05 9.17 -5.69
C ILE A 247 11.28 9.80 -4.53
N MET A 248 11.38 9.18 -3.37
CA MET A 248 10.91 9.71 -2.10
C MET A 248 12.08 10.36 -1.35
N TRP A 249 12.04 11.68 -1.20
CA TRP A 249 13.16 12.47 -0.68
C TRP A 249 13.22 12.60 0.84
N ASP A 250 12.23 12.12 1.54
CA ASP A 250 12.09 12.33 2.99
C ASP A 250 13.32 11.91 3.82
N PRO A 251 13.90 10.72 3.61
CA PRO A 251 15.07 10.31 4.39
C PRO A 251 16.31 11.16 4.15
N PHE A 252 16.46 11.62 2.90
CA PHE A 252 17.55 12.52 2.55
C PHE A 252 17.34 13.90 3.18
N ARG A 253 16.08 14.37 3.23
CA ARG A 253 15.72 15.60 3.93
C ARG A 253 16.09 15.50 5.41
N TYR A 254 15.72 14.43 6.10
CA TYR A 254 16.05 14.24 7.52
C TYR A 254 17.56 14.12 7.76
N LYS A 255 18.26 13.36 6.92
CA LYS A 255 19.70 13.13 7.07
C LYS A 255 20.54 14.37 6.81
N LEU A 256 20.15 15.22 5.86
CA LEU A 256 20.94 16.33 5.34
C LEU A 256 20.34 17.70 5.60
N GLY A 257 19.22 17.78 6.32
CA GLY A 257 18.55 19.05 6.59
C GLY A 257 17.99 19.73 5.33
N GLY A 258 17.45 18.95 4.38
CA GLY A 258 16.86 19.47 3.15
C GLY A 258 15.75 20.47 3.43
N ARG A 259 15.82 21.66 2.79
CA ARG A 259 14.93 22.79 3.04
C ARG A 259 13.76 22.80 2.11
N LEU A 260 12.54 22.85 2.64
CA LEU A 260 11.31 23.03 1.87
C LEU A 260 11.02 24.53 1.70
N LEU A 261 10.99 24.96 0.42
CA LEU A 261 10.83 26.37 0.08
C LEU A 261 9.59 26.56 -0.81
N ASN A 262 8.91 27.69 -0.64
CA ASN A 262 7.82 28.10 -1.52
C ASN A 262 8.34 28.77 -2.81
N SER A 263 7.46 29.32 -3.65
CA SER A 263 7.84 30.03 -4.89
C SER A 263 8.66 31.30 -4.65
N GLU A 264 8.61 31.87 -3.44
CA GLU A 264 9.41 33.03 -3.04
C GLU A 264 10.78 32.61 -2.44
N MET A 265 11.14 31.33 -2.52
CA MET A 265 12.35 30.74 -1.94
C MET A 265 12.44 30.90 -0.42
N LYS A 266 11.31 30.98 0.28
CA LYS A 266 11.20 31.06 1.74
C LYS A 266 10.81 29.73 2.34
N GLU A 267 11.44 29.33 3.44
CA GLU A 267 11.01 28.20 4.26
C GLU A 267 9.65 28.49 4.91
N PHE A 268 8.74 27.54 4.86
CA PHE A 268 7.35 27.73 5.31
C PHE A 268 6.92 26.75 6.42
N LEU A 269 7.74 25.76 6.76
CA LEU A 269 7.45 24.87 7.89
C LEU A 269 7.79 25.56 9.22
N PRO A 270 7.08 25.23 10.34
CA PRO A 270 7.38 25.72 11.66
C PRO A 270 8.86 25.49 12.03
N GLU A 271 9.47 26.41 12.79
CA GLU A 271 10.88 26.28 13.21
C GLU A 271 11.12 25.02 14.03
N GLU A 272 10.21 24.72 14.93
CA GLU A 272 10.21 23.52 15.76
C GLU A 272 9.96 22.29 14.89
N GLY A 273 10.96 21.42 14.75
CA GLY A 273 10.87 20.22 13.91
C GLY A 273 10.98 20.44 12.41
N ARG A 274 11.46 21.57 11.94
CA ARG A 274 11.55 21.98 10.52
C ARG A 274 12.05 20.88 9.57
N TYR A 275 13.06 20.10 9.98
CA TYR A 275 13.65 19.02 9.18
C TYR A 275 13.11 17.63 9.53
N ILE A 276 12.55 17.45 10.72
CA ILE A 276 12.03 16.17 11.25
C ILE A 276 10.52 16.21 11.50
N SER A 277 9.83 17.22 10.96
CA SER A 277 8.37 17.32 11.08
C SER A 277 7.69 16.05 10.58
N ALA A 278 6.62 15.64 11.26
CA ALA A 278 5.81 14.50 10.86
C ALA A 278 5.34 14.64 9.40
N ARG A 279 5.12 13.51 8.74
CA ARG A 279 4.75 13.48 7.30
C ARG A 279 3.50 14.29 6.99
N ASP A 280 2.52 14.26 7.88
CA ASP A 280 1.30 15.04 7.81
C ASP A 280 1.59 16.54 7.80
N VAL A 281 2.40 17.05 8.74
CA VAL A 281 2.77 18.49 8.84
C VAL A 281 3.42 19.00 7.55
N ALA A 282 4.37 18.24 6.99
CA ALA A 282 5.02 18.62 5.73
C ALA A 282 4.05 18.58 4.55
N THR A 283 3.19 17.54 4.49
CA THR A 283 2.15 17.40 3.46
C THR A 283 1.21 18.61 3.45
N TYR A 284 0.67 18.98 4.62
CA TYR A 284 -0.27 20.10 4.73
C TYR A 284 0.40 21.44 4.51
N GLY A 285 1.65 21.61 4.96
CA GLY A 285 2.44 22.81 4.70
C GLY A 285 2.59 23.07 3.20
N ILE A 286 2.98 22.08 2.43
CA ILE A 286 3.10 22.17 0.96
C ILE A 286 1.76 22.52 0.32
N LEU A 287 0.68 21.84 0.70
CA LEU A 287 -0.65 22.08 0.11
C LEU A 287 -1.20 23.46 0.44
N LYS A 288 -0.95 23.99 1.66
CA LYS A 288 -1.32 25.36 2.03
C LYS A 288 -0.57 26.40 1.20
N GLU A 289 0.74 26.21 0.96
CA GLU A 289 1.49 27.10 0.06
C GLU A 289 0.96 27.06 -1.37
N VAL A 290 0.63 25.87 -1.88
CA VAL A 290 0.03 25.70 -3.21
C VAL A 290 -1.34 26.38 -3.30
N ALA A 291 -2.20 26.21 -2.30
CA ALA A 291 -3.53 26.83 -2.23
C ALA A 291 -3.43 28.36 -2.15
N ALA A 292 -2.42 28.89 -1.45
CA ALA A 292 -2.15 30.33 -1.35
C ALA A 292 -1.47 30.94 -2.60
N GLY A 293 -1.28 30.16 -3.67
CA GLY A 293 -0.62 30.62 -4.89
C GLY A 293 0.90 30.75 -4.79
N ARG A 294 1.51 30.25 -3.72
CA ARG A 294 2.96 30.27 -3.49
C ARG A 294 3.61 28.90 -3.74
N GLY A 295 2.95 28.00 -4.46
CA GLY A 295 3.52 26.73 -4.90
C GLY A 295 4.58 26.89 -5.98
N SER A 296 5.37 25.83 -6.22
CA SER A 296 6.27 25.73 -7.36
C SER A 296 5.51 25.64 -8.70
N PRO A 297 6.16 25.80 -9.86
CA PRO A 297 5.49 25.82 -11.18
C PRO A 297 4.56 24.63 -11.45
N HIS A 298 4.90 23.42 -10.97
CA HIS A 298 4.07 22.24 -11.15
C HIS A 298 3.15 21.95 -9.93
N ARG A 299 2.84 22.99 -9.12
CA ARG A 299 1.94 22.91 -7.96
C ARG A 299 2.47 21.99 -6.84
N GLY A 300 3.74 22.15 -6.50
CA GLY A 300 4.43 21.53 -5.37
C GLY A 300 5.17 22.57 -4.55
N ALA A 301 6.30 22.16 -3.98
CA ALA A 301 7.27 23.01 -3.29
C ALA A 301 8.68 22.73 -3.85
N TRP A 302 9.61 23.61 -3.52
CA TRP A 302 11.01 23.40 -3.79
C TRP A 302 11.67 22.64 -2.64
N LEU A 303 12.50 21.63 -2.94
CA LEU A 303 13.38 20.97 -1.98
C LEU A 303 14.83 21.32 -2.34
N SER A 304 15.51 21.99 -1.42
CA SER A 304 16.89 22.48 -1.62
C SER A 304 17.89 21.74 -0.74
N PHE A 305 19.00 21.33 -1.33
CA PHE A 305 20.20 20.83 -0.67
C PHE A 305 21.42 21.72 -0.95
N GLN A 306 21.23 22.93 -1.48
CA GLN A 306 22.29 23.84 -1.90
C GLN A 306 23.24 24.28 -0.77
N HIS A 307 22.85 24.07 0.49
CA HIS A 307 23.70 24.27 1.66
C HIS A 307 24.68 23.11 1.93
N CYS A 308 24.54 21.99 1.23
CA CYS A 308 25.40 20.81 1.35
C CYS A 308 26.50 20.83 0.28
N SER A 309 27.71 20.44 0.66
CA SER A 309 28.78 20.20 -0.32
C SER A 309 28.54 18.93 -1.12
N GLU A 310 29.14 18.85 -2.33
CA GLU A 310 29.06 17.63 -3.15
C GLU A 310 29.58 16.39 -2.40
N ALA A 311 30.63 16.53 -1.60
CA ALA A 311 31.19 15.43 -0.83
C ALA A 311 30.17 14.87 0.17
N VAL A 312 29.46 15.72 0.90
CA VAL A 312 28.39 15.33 1.83
C VAL A 312 27.22 14.65 1.10
N LEU A 313 26.83 15.20 -0.05
CA LEU A 313 25.77 14.59 -0.88
C LEU A 313 26.19 13.20 -1.39
N ARG A 314 27.42 13.04 -1.86
CA ARG A 314 27.95 11.76 -2.34
C ARG A 314 28.08 10.72 -1.22
N GLU A 315 28.52 11.13 -0.03
CA GLU A 315 28.57 10.25 1.14
C GLU A 315 27.16 9.76 1.53
N ALA A 316 26.15 10.62 1.45
CA ALA A 316 24.79 10.31 1.84
C ALA A 316 23.98 9.55 0.78
N PHE A 317 24.13 9.92 -0.49
CA PHE A 317 23.32 9.43 -1.60
C PHE A 317 24.04 8.41 -2.49
N GLY A 318 25.40 8.32 -2.40
CA GLY A 318 26.19 7.39 -3.20
C GLY A 318 25.91 7.50 -4.71
N PRO A 319 25.67 6.36 -5.39
CA PRO A 319 25.45 6.33 -6.83
C PRO A 319 24.21 7.10 -7.32
N VAL A 320 23.32 7.52 -6.43
CA VAL A 320 22.13 8.30 -6.80
C VAL A 320 22.54 9.65 -7.38
N ILE A 321 23.62 10.28 -6.85
CA ILE A 321 24.14 11.55 -7.37
C ILE A 321 24.53 11.43 -8.86
N ASP A 322 25.19 10.35 -9.24
CA ASP A 322 25.58 10.14 -10.64
C ASP A 322 24.36 9.97 -11.56
N ARG A 323 23.33 9.28 -11.07
CA ARG A 323 22.06 9.13 -11.80
C ARG A 323 21.30 10.45 -11.92
N LEU A 324 21.31 11.28 -10.88
CA LEU A 324 20.73 12.62 -10.91
C LEU A 324 21.47 13.50 -11.92
N ALA A 325 22.81 13.49 -11.89
CA ALA A 325 23.64 14.22 -12.85
C ALA A 325 23.37 13.78 -14.31
N ALA A 326 23.20 12.46 -14.54
CA ALA A 326 22.80 11.95 -15.86
C ALA A 326 21.42 12.42 -16.32
N ASN A 327 20.56 12.83 -15.40
CA ASN A 327 19.24 13.46 -15.67
C ASN A 327 19.31 15.01 -15.65
N GLY A 328 20.50 15.60 -15.63
CA GLY A 328 20.70 17.05 -15.63
C GLY A 328 20.43 17.75 -14.31
N ILE A 329 20.43 17.01 -13.17
CA ILE A 329 20.16 17.54 -11.85
C ILE A 329 21.44 17.62 -11.02
N ASP A 330 21.77 18.84 -10.59
CA ASP A 330 22.84 19.13 -9.64
C ASP A 330 22.23 19.73 -8.35
N LEU A 331 22.14 18.93 -7.30
CA LEU A 331 21.54 19.33 -6.03
C LEU A 331 22.33 20.43 -5.30
N THR A 332 23.60 20.66 -5.65
CA THR A 332 24.41 21.76 -5.07
C THR A 332 24.05 23.12 -5.68
N ARG A 333 23.47 23.13 -6.87
CA ARG A 333 23.22 24.35 -7.65
C ARG A 333 21.76 24.71 -7.76
N GLN A 334 20.86 23.71 -7.74
CA GLN A 334 19.44 23.95 -7.96
C GLN A 334 18.58 23.11 -7.01
N PRO A 335 17.45 23.67 -6.54
CA PRO A 335 16.43 22.89 -5.87
C PRO A 335 15.67 22.03 -6.89
N ILE A 336 14.99 21.00 -6.39
CA ILE A 336 14.07 20.15 -7.15
C ILE A 336 12.63 20.39 -6.70
N GLU A 337 11.67 20.14 -7.59
CA GLU A 337 10.27 20.20 -7.21
C GLU A 337 9.81 18.89 -6.59
N VAL A 338 9.08 19.02 -5.50
CA VAL A 338 8.49 17.92 -4.75
C VAL A 338 7.03 18.22 -4.44
N ALA A 339 6.22 17.18 -4.29
CA ALA A 339 4.85 17.34 -3.85
C ALA A 339 4.33 16.07 -3.17
N PRO A 340 3.23 16.16 -2.39
CA PRO A 340 2.61 15.00 -1.79
C PRO A 340 2.17 13.96 -2.83
N ILE A 341 2.41 12.68 -2.52
CA ILE A 341 1.98 11.53 -3.33
C ILE A 341 1.25 10.52 -2.45
N ALA A 342 0.20 9.89 -2.95
CA ALA A 342 -0.47 8.80 -2.25
C ALA A 342 0.50 7.63 -2.05
N HIS A 343 0.61 7.13 -0.83
CA HIS A 343 1.69 6.22 -0.47
C HIS A 343 1.23 4.92 0.18
N TYR A 344 0.28 4.98 1.11
CA TYR A 344 -0.17 3.84 1.90
C TYR A 344 -1.62 4.01 2.35
N HIS A 345 -2.34 2.91 2.51
CA HIS A 345 -3.71 2.92 3.03
C HIS A 345 -3.77 2.21 4.39
N MET A 346 -4.24 2.87 5.44
CA MET A 346 -4.34 2.31 6.79
C MET A 346 -5.67 1.60 7.03
N GLY A 347 -6.71 1.96 6.31
CA GLY A 347 -7.97 1.22 6.27
C GLY A 347 -7.86 -0.06 5.43
N GLY A 348 -8.93 -0.82 5.36
CA GLY A 348 -8.94 -2.05 4.58
C GLY A 348 -9.96 -3.07 5.05
N MET A 349 -9.75 -4.33 4.72
CA MET A 349 -10.60 -5.42 5.18
C MET A 349 -10.51 -5.56 6.71
N ARG A 350 -11.65 -5.64 7.36
CA ARG A 350 -11.72 -5.99 8.77
C ARG A 350 -11.33 -7.46 8.93
N ALA A 351 -10.28 -7.72 9.70
CA ALA A 351 -9.79 -9.06 10.01
C ALA A 351 -9.45 -9.17 11.49
N GLY A 352 -9.58 -10.38 12.05
CA GLY A 352 -9.09 -10.67 13.41
C GLY A 352 -7.57 -10.97 13.41
N ALA A 353 -7.01 -11.22 14.60
CA ALA A 353 -5.61 -11.61 14.77
C ALA A 353 -5.24 -12.95 14.08
N ASP A 354 -6.22 -13.73 13.66
CA ASP A 354 -6.08 -14.91 12.82
C ASP A 354 -6.08 -14.60 11.32
N MET A 355 -6.15 -13.32 10.94
CA MET A 355 -6.25 -12.81 9.57
C MET A 355 -7.53 -13.22 8.82
N GLN A 356 -8.51 -13.86 9.46
CA GLN A 356 -9.79 -14.15 8.82
C GLN A 356 -10.66 -12.89 8.78
N THR A 357 -11.29 -12.64 7.64
CA THR A 357 -12.24 -11.54 7.46
C THR A 357 -13.60 -11.87 8.07
N THR A 358 -14.56 -10.97 7.94
CA THR A 358 -15.95 -11.21 8.36
C THR A 358 -16.69 -12.25 7.49
N VAL A 359 -16.10 -12.65 6.35
CA VAL A 359 -16.60 -13.75 5.52
C VAL A 359 -15.80 -15.01 5.84
N PRO A 360 -16.45 -16.10 6.29
CA PRO A 360 -15.76 -17.35 6.59
C PRO A 360 -14.96 -17.87 5.39
N HIS A 361 -13.79 -18.47 5.66
CA HIS A 361 -12.83 -19.00 4.70
C HIS A 361 -12.14 -17.97 3.80
N LEU A 362 -12.40 -16.67 4.04
CA LEU A 362 -11.74 -15.55 3.41
C LEU A 362 -10.79 -14.89 4.41
N PHE A 363 -9.51 -14.82 4.06
CA PHE A 363 -8.43 -14.19 4.82
C PHE A 363 -7.90 -12.97 4.07
N ALA A 364 -7.25 -12.07 4.80
CA ALA A 364 -6.55 -10.92 4.23
C ALA A 364 -5.13 -10.83 4.80
N ALA A 365 -4.19 -10.22 4.05
CA ALA A 365 -2.82 -10.05 4.51
C ALA A 365 -2.15 -8.78 3.97
N GLY A 366 -1.26 -8.19 4.77
CA GLY A 366 -0.52 -6.97 4.46
C GLY A 366 -1.44 -5.75 4.39
N GLU A 367 -1.09 -4.77 3.56
CA GLU A 367 -1.82 -3.49 3.39
C GLU A 367 -3.31 -3.66 3.02
N ALA A 368 -3.73 -4.86 2.66
CA ALA A 368 -5.15 -5.17 2.43
C ALA A 368 -5.98 -5.24 3.73
N VAL A 369 -5.34 -5.37 4.89
CA VAL A 369 -5.96 -5.41 6.23
C VAL A 369 -5.99 -4.01 6.81
N GLY A 370 -7.16 -3.58 7.30
CA GLY A 370 -7.30 -2.31 8.00
C GLY A 370 -7.09 -2.43 9.51
N GLY A 371 -6.71 -1.32 10.15
CA GLY A 371 -6.70 -1.16 11.60
C GLY A 371 -5.34 -1.18 12.29
N ALA A 372 -4.38 -1.97 11.85
CA ALA A 372 -3.09 -2.12 12.52
C ALA A 372 -2.30 -0.80 12.70
N ASN A 373 -2.45 0.12 11.78
CA ASN A 373 -1.73 1.40 11.78
C ASN A 373 -2.61 2.60 12.17
N GLY A 374 -3.87 2.37 12.54
CA GLY A 374 -4.79 3.42 12.95
C GLY A 374 -4.94 4.54 11.93
N ALA A 375 -4.94 5.79 12.40
CA ALA A 375 -5.13 6.96 11.54
C ALA A 375 -3.87 7.41 10.79
N ASN A 376 -2.68 6.91 11.15
CA ASN A 376 -1.41 7.29 10.51
C ASN A 376 -0.34 6.23 10.78
N ARG A 377 0.25 5.69 9.72
CA ARG A 377 1.24 4.61 9.79
C ARG A 377 2.62 5.12 10.20
N LEU A 378 3.24 4.44 11.17
CA LEU A 378 4.64 4.63 11.54
C LEU A 378 5.57 4.30 10.36
N SER A 379 6.64 5.06 10.21
CA SER A 379 7.62 4.83 9.14
C SER A 379 8.23 3.44 9.22
N GLY A 380 8.30 2.71 8.09
CA GLY A 380 8.90 1.37 8.02
C GLY A 380 7.97 0.19 8.34
N ASN A 381 6.77 0.39 8.91
CA ASN A 381 5.86 -0.71 9.26
C ASN A 381 5.35 -1.54 8.07
N ALA A 382 5.28 -0.98 6.85
CA ALA A 382 4.59 -1.62 5.73
C ALA A 382 5.14 -3.00 5.32
N ILE A 383 6.47 -3.16 5.28
CA ILE A 383 7.06 -4.46 4.93
C ILE A 383 6.95 -5.43 6.11
N THR A 384 7.16 -4.96 7.34
CA THR A 384 6.96 -5.78 8.55
C THR A 384 5.55 -6.34 8.61
N GLU A 385 4.54 -5.48 8.43
CA GLU A 385 3.13 -5.86 8.34
C GLU A 385 2.86 -6.87 7.23
N ALA A 386 3.42 -6.64 6.04
CA ALA A 386 3.24 -7.56 4.92
C ALA A 386 3.80 -8.97 5.24
N LEU A 387 4.94 -9.04 5.91
CA LEU A 387 5.57 -10.31 6.29
C LEU A 387 4.79 -10.99 7.43
N THR A 388 4.51 -10.28 8.51
CA THR A 388 3.84 -10.85 9.70
C THR A 388 2.41 -11.31 9.38
N PHE A 389 1.62 -10.46 8.74
CA PHE A 389 0.25 -10.80 8.36
C PHE A 389 0.21 -11.86 7.25
N GLY A 390 1.15 -11.81 6.31
CA GLY A 390 1.30 -12.85 5.29
C GLY A 390 1.55 -14.22 5.91
N ARG A 391 2.54 -14.31 6.80
CA ARG A 391 2.86 -15.55 7.52
C ARG A 391 1.64 -16.07 8.29
N ARG A 392 1.03 -15.21 9.10
CA ARG A 392 -0.14 -15.57 9.92
C ARG A 392 -1.32 -16.03 9.07
N ALA A 393 -1.66 -15.33 8.01
CA ALA A 393 -2.74 -15.71 7.09
C ALA A 393 -2.47 -17.07 6.44
N GLY A 394 -1.24 -17.32 5.97
CA GLY A 394 -0.84 -18.59 5.38
C GLY A 394 -0.99 -19.76 6.34
N GLU A 395 -0.47 -19.63 7.56
CA GLU A 395 -0.57 -20.66 8.61
C GLU A 395 -2.04 -20.96 8.98
N ARG A 396 -2.86 -19.93 9.16
CA ARG A 396 -4.28 -20.07 9.54
C ARG A 396 -5.15 -20.62 8.42
N ALA A 397 -4.91 -20.17 7.18
CA ALA A 397 -5.60 -20.70 6.00
C ALA A 397 -5.28 -22.19 5.79
N ALA A 398 -4.03 -22.60 5.95
CA ALA A 398 -3.63 -24.01 5.87
C ALA A 398 -4.27 -24.86 6.98
N ALA A 399 -4.27 -24.37 8.22
CA ALA A 399 -4.90 -25.05 9.35
C ALA A 399 -6.42 -25.24 9.17
N LEU A 400 -7.10 -24.28 8.53
CA LEU A 400 -8.50 -24.42 8.14
C LEU A 400 -8.64 -25.46 6.99
N ALA A 401 -7.84 -25.32 5.95
CA ALA A 401 -7.92 -26.16 4.75
C ALA A 401 -7.71 -27.65 5.05
N ALA A 402 -6.90 -27.98 6.06
CA ALA A 402 -6.67 -29.34 6.52
C ALA A 402 -7.92 -30.00 7.11
N LYS A 403 -8.92 -29.21 7.55
CA LYS A 403 -10.11 -29.69 8.28
C LYS A 403 -11.35 -29.80 7.41
N ILE A 404 -11.34 -29.26 6.20
CA ILE A 404 -12.54 -29.17 5.37
C ILE A 404 -12.32 -29.83 4.00
N PRO A 405 -13.36 -30.42 3.38
CA PRO A 405 -13.28 -30.98 2.06
C PRO A 405 -13.16 -29.88 0.99
N MET A 406 -12.71 -30.27 -0.20
CA MET A 406 -12.68 -29.38 -1.36
C MET A 406 -14.11 -28.94 -1.74
N PRO A 407 -14.42 -27.64 -1.75
CA PRO A 407 -15.75 -27.18 -2.11
C PRO A 407 -16.02 -27.33 -3.61
N ALA A 408 -17.29 -27.44 -3.97
CA ALA A 408 -17.71 -27.26 -5.36
C ALA A 408 -17.89 -25.78 -5.67
N ILE A 409 -17.56 -25.37 -6.87
CA ILE A 409 -17.75 -24.02 -7.40
C ILE A 409 -18.64 -24.06 -8.65
N ASP A 410 -19.51 -23.07 -8.80
CA ASP A 410 -20.25 -22.86 -10.04
C ASP A 410 -19.25 -22.34 -11.10
N PRO A 411 -19.15 -22.97 -12.27
CA PRO A 411 -18.26 -22.51 -13.33
C PRO A 411 -18.73 -21.22 -14.03
N SER A 412 -19.96 -20.79 -13.81
CA SER A 412 -20.50 -19.57 -14.47
C SER A 412 -19.82 -18.31 -13.90
N SER A 413 -19.33 -17.44 -14.78
CA SER A 413 -18.86 -16.11 -14.44
C SER A 413 -20.00 -15.09 -14.63
N GLY A 414 -20.25 -14.25 -13.63
CA GLY A 414 -21.31 -13.23 -13.68
C GLY A 414 -20.97 -12.00 -14.54
N PHE A 415 -20.56 -12.19 -15.79
CA PHE A 415 -20.31 -11.07 -16.70
C PHE A 415 -21.62 -10.46 -17.24
N SER A 416 -21.62 -9.11 -17.36
CA SER A 416 -22.73 -8.39 -18.02
C SER A 416 -22.77 -8.69 -19.51
N SER A 417 -23.98 -8.80 -20.08
CA SER A 417 -24.18 -8.88 -21.53
C SER A 417 -23.97 -7.55 -22.25
N ASN A 418 -24.03 -6.43 -21.52
CA ASN A 418 -23.93 -5.08 -22.09
C ASN A 418 -22.48 -4.59 -22.11
N ARG A 419 -22.01 -4.11 -23.28
CA ARG A 419 -20.77 -3.36 -23.40
C ARG A 419 -21.07 -1.86 -23.34
N SER A 420 -20.45 -1.18 -22.40
CA SER A 420 -20.51 0.26 -22.33
C SER A 420 -19.76 0.89 -23.52
N LYS A 421 -20.25 2.04 -23.98
CA LYS A 421 -19.59 2.85 -25.02
C LYS A 421 -18.61 3.88 -24.44
N ILE A 422 -18.28 3.78 -23.15
CA ILE A 422 -17.34 4.69 -22.49
C ILE A 422 -15.88 4.37 -22.90
N ASN A 423 -14.99 5.34 -22.75
CA ASN A 423 -13.55 5.14 -22.78
C ASN A 423 -13.06 4.93 -21.32
N PRO A 424 -12.77 3.70 -20.87
CA PRO A 424 -12.47 3.43 -19.48
C PRO A 424 -11.14 4.07 -19.03
N ALA A 425 -10.15 4.18 -19.91
CA ALA A 425 -8.89 4.85 -19.59
C ALA A 425 -9.11 6.35 -19.30
N ALA A 426 -9.95 7.03 -20.06
CA ALA A 426 -10.31 8.43 -19.82
C ALA A 426 -11.09 8.60 -18.50
N GLU A 427 -12.00 7.67 -18.20
CA GLU A 427 -12.76 7.71 -16.94
C GLU A 427 -11.85 7.41 -15.72
N ILE A 428 -10.83 6.55 -15.83
CA ILE A 428 -9.83 6.37 -14.77
C ILE A 428 -9.08 7.68 -14.51
N VAL A 429 -8.63 8.38 -15.55
CA VAL A 429 -7.95 9.68 -15.41
C VAL A 429 -8.89 10.72 -14.76
N ARG A 430 -10.16 10.75 -15.16
CA ARG A 430 -11.18 11.61 -14.56
C ARG A 430 -11.38 11.30 -13.06
N LEU A 431 -11.49 10.00 -12.70
CA LEU A 431 -11.60 9.55 -11.31
C LEU A 431 -10.39 9.98 -10.48
N GLN A 432 -9.19 9.76 -11.00
CA GLN A 432 -7.94 10.14 -10.33
C GLN A 432 -7.84 11.65 -10.10
N LYS A 433 -8.27 12.47 -11.07
CA LYS A 433 -8.33 13.93 -10.92
C LYS A 433 -9.31 14.32 -9.81
N LEU A 434 -10.50 13.74 -9.81
CA LEU A 434 -11.54 13.99 -8.82
C LEU A 434 -11.06 13.63 -7.40
N MET A 435 -10.41 12.49 -7.25
CA MET A 435 -9.83 12.03 -5.97
C MET A 435 -8.72 12.97 -5.49
N ASN A 436 -7.83 13.42 -6.37
CA ASN A 436 -6.78 14.38 -6.00
C ASN A 436 -7.35 15.72 -5.54
N GLU A 437 -8.39 16.23 -6.22
CA GLU A 437 -8.93 17.57 -5.98
C GLU A 437 -9.81 17.63 -4.73
N HIS A 438 -10.61 16.59 -4.46
CA HIS A 438 -11.63 16.64 -3.43
C HIS A 438 -11.50 15.61 -2.30
N VAL A 439 -10.72 14.53 -2.52
CA VAL A 439 -10.56 13.43 -1.56
C VAL A 439 -9.08 13.24 -1.19
N GLY A 440 -8.25 14.23 -1.50
CA GLY A 440 -6.82 14.29 -1.17
C GLY A 440 -6.54 14.48 0.32
N PRO A 441 -5.34 14.96 0.68
CA PRO A 441 -4.95 15.15 2.09
C PRO A 441 -5.80 16.20 2.84
N LEU A 442 -6.22 17.28 2.16
CA LEU A 442 -7.11 18.31 2.72
C LEU A 442 -8.50 18.17 2.09
N ARG A 443 -9.53 18.16 2.90
CA ARG A 443 -10.91 17.84 2.50
C ARG A 443 -11.89 18.85 3.06
N THR A 444 -12.97 19.08 2.31
CA THR A 444 -14.12 19.88 2.76
C THR A 444 -15.41 19.13 2.47
N GLN A 445 -16.49 19.41 3.20
CA GLN A 445 -17.80 18.80 2.97
C GLN A 445 -18.24 18.96 1.51
N GLY A 446 -18.24 20.19 1.00
CA GLY A 446 -18.70 20.45 -0.37
C GLY A 446 -17.85 19.76 -1.45
N GLY A 447 -16.52 19.62 -1.22
CA GLY A 447 -15.63 18.86 -2.09
C GLY A 447 -15.96 17.37 -2.09
N LEU A 448 -16.12 16.78 -0.91
CA LEU A 448 -16.45 15.36 -0.73
C LEU A 448 -17.85 15.01 -1.30
N GLU A 449 -18.86 15.87 -1.09
CA GLU A 449 -20.20 15.67 -1.64
C GLU A 449 -20.19 15.70 -3.18
N ARG A 450 -19.45 16.65 -3.77
CA ARG A 450 -19.26 16.72 -5.23
C ARG A 450 -18.57 15.47 -5.76
N ALA A 451 -17.47 15.05 -5.12
CA ALA A 451 -16.77 13.84 -5.51
C ALA A 451 -17.69 12.61 -5.46
N LEU A 452 -18.45 12.45 -4.38
CA LEU A 452 -19.37 11.33 -4.21
C LEU A 452 -20.45 11.31 -5.30
N GLN A 453 -21.02 12.47 -5.64
CA GLN A 453 -22.01 12.61 -6.70
C GLN A 453 -21.44 12.18 -8.06
N GLU A 454 -20.24 12.66 -8.42
CA GLU A 454 -19.62 12.35 -9.71
C GLU A 454 -19.16 10.88 -9.78
N ILE A 455 -18.59 10.31 -8.70
CA ILE A 455 -18.18 8.90 -8.64
C ILE A 455 -19.37 7.97 -8.89
N ARG A 456 -20.54 8.27 -8.33
CA ARG A 456 -21.76 7.46 -8.49
C ARG A 456 -22.31 7.47 -9.91
N GLN A 457 -22.02 8.49 -10.69
CA GLN A 457 -22.44 8.58 -12.10
C GLN A 457 -21.53 7.80 -13.06
N MET A 458 -20.36 7.36 -12.62
CA MET A 458 -19.45 6.58 -13.47
C MET A 458 -20.00 5.17 -13.70
N CYS A 459 -19.84 4.65 -14.92
CA CYS A 459 -20.27 3.29 -15.28
C CYS A 459 -19.41 2.24 -14.56
N GLY A 460 -20.03 1.12 -14.17
CA GLY A 460 -19.38 0.03 -13.44
C GLY A 460 -19.62 -1.37 -13.97
N ASP A 461 -20.26 -1.52 -15.13
CA ASP A 461 -20.57 -2.83 -15.72
C ASP A 461 -19.33 -3.47 -16.34
N LEU A 462 -19.12 -4.75 -16.08
CA LEU A 462 -18.02 -5.53 -16.63
C LEU A 462 -18.56 -6.61 -17.56
N PRO A 463 -18.41 -6.45 -18.89
CA PRO A 463 -18.78 -7.47 -19.86
C PRO A 463 -17.75 -8.61 -19.87
N ALA A 464 -18.09 -9.72 -20.54
CA ALA A 464 -17.13 -10.77 -20.81
C ALA A 464 -15.94 -10.23 -21.66
N PRO A 465 -14.70 -10.64 -21.38
CA PRO A 465 -13.55 -10.24 -22.18
C PRO A 465 -13.66 -10.79 -23.61
N ARG A 466 -13.03 -10.12 -24.56
CA ARG A 466 -12.82 -10.65 -25.91
C ARG A 466 -11.78 -11.77 -25.88
N ALA A 467 -11.82 -12.67 -26.86
CA ALA A 467 -10.74 -13.62 -27.03
C ALA A 467 -9.42 -12.92 -27.34
N GLY A 468 -8.34 -13.33 -26.68
CA GLY A 468 -7.04 -12.69 -26.75
C GLY A 468 -6.87 -11.54 -25.75
N LEU A 469 -5.74 -10.82 -25.86
CA LEU A 469 -5.45 -9.67 -25.01
C LEU A 469 -6.45 -8.53 -25.25
N ASP A 470 -7.16 -8.11 -24.23
CA ASP A 470 -8.17 -7.04 -24.26
C ASP A 470 -7.80 -5.93 -23.25
N PRO A 471 -6.97 -4.95 -23.64
CA PRO A 471 -6.57 -3.85 -22.75
C PRO A 471 -7.75 -2.99 -22.29
N GLU A 472 -8.74 -2.78 -23.15
CA GLU A 472 -9.95 -2.03 -22.82
C GLU A 472 -10.76 -2.72 -21.72
N TRP A 473 -10.83 -4.05 -21.75
CA TRP A 473 -11.46 -4.83 -20.69
C TRP A 473 -10.71 -4.71 -19.36
N MET A 474 -9.38 -4.70 -19.40
CA MET A 474 -8.56 -4.49 -18.20
C MET A 474 -8.82 -3.13 -17.55
N ASP A 475 -8.86 -2.06 -18.36
CA ASP A 475 -9.18 -0.71 -17.86
C ASP A 475 -10.61 -0.64 -17.34
N LEU A 476 -11.55 -1.35 -17.95
CA LEU A 476 -12.95 -1.40 -17.48
C LEU A 476 -13.07 -2.16 -16.15
N HIS A 477 -12.35 -3.28 -16.00
CA HIS A 477 -12.24 -4.01 -14.74
C HIS A 477 -11.67 -3.10 -13.62
N ASP A 478 -10.58 -2.39 -13.92
CA ASP A 478 -9.94 -1.46 -12.98
C ASP A 478 -10.90 -0.33 -12.61
N LEU A 479 -11.54 0.30 -13.58
CA LEU A 479 -12.50 1.39 -13.35
C LEU A 479 -13.66 0.93 -12.45
N ARG A 480 -14.21 -0.27 -12.70
CA ARG A 480 -15.28 -0.85 -11.87
C ARG A 480 -14.87 -0.96 -10.40
N ASN A 481 -13.68 -1.49 -10.14
CA ASN A 481 -13.17 -1.65 -8.78
C ASN A 481 -12.78 -0.31 -8.16
N MET A 482 -12.02 0.52 -8.88
CA MET A 482 -11.58 1.84 -8.41
C MET A 482 -12.77 2.75 -8.07
N ARG A 483 -13.84 2.74 -8.88
CA ARG A 483 -15.04 3.50 -8.60
C ARG A 483 -15.69 3.10 -7.27
N LEU A 484 -15.86 1.79 -7.04
CA LEU A 484 -16.44 1.27 -5.80
C LEU A 484 -15.59 1.65 -4.58
N VAL A 485 -14.28 1.50 -4.69
CA VAL A 485 -13.35 1.83 -3.59
C VAL A 485 -13.27 3.34 -3.36
N ALA A 486 -13.28 4.15 -4.42
CA ALA A 486 -13.32 5.61 -4.32
C ALA A 486 -14.61 6.08 -3.62
N GLU A 487 -15.76 5.45 -3.91
CA GLU A 487 -17.00 5.72 -3.18
C GLU A 487 -16.86 5.40 -1.69
N CYS A 488 -16.25 4.26 -1.33
CA CYS A 488 -16.02 3.88 0.07
C CYS A 488 -15.14 4.91 0.79
N VAL A 489 -14.01 5.31 0.19
CA VAL A 489 -13.10 6.32 0.75
C VAL A 489 -13.82 7.65 0.95
N THR A 490 -14.58 8.09 -0.06
CA THR A 490 -15.28 9.39 -0.01
C THR A 490 -16.42 9.38 1.02
N ARG A 491 -17.20 8.30 1.10
CA ARG A 491 -18.26 8.14 2.11
C ARG A 491 -17.69 8.15 3.54
N ALA A 492 -16.62 7.39 3.77
CA ALA A 492 -15.96 7.36 5.07
C ALA A 492 -15.39 8.74 5.45
N ALA A 493 -14.74 9.43 4.50
CA ALA A 493 -14.21 10.77 4.71
C ALA A 493 -15.30 11.82 4.97
N LEU A 494 -16.45 11.72 4.32
CA LEU A 494 -17.59 12.61 4.53
C LEU A 494 -18.24 12.39 5.90
N ALA A 495 -18.35 11.13 6.32
CA ALA A 495 -18.95 10.77 7.60
C ALA A 495 -18.10 11.18 8.80
N ARG A 496 -16.76 11.11 8.72
CA ARG A 496 -15.87 11.49 9.83
C ARG A 496 -15.74 13.01 9.92
N THR A 497 -16.38 13.61 10.92
CA THR A 497 -16.41 15.07 11.16
C THR A 497 -15.38 15.50 12.20
N GLU A 498 -14.11 15.19 11.92
CA GLU A 498 -12.93 15.57 12.71
C GLU A 498 -11.70 15.63 11.81
N SER A 499 -10.57 16.10 12.33
CA SER A 499 -9.24 15.92 11.74
C SER A 499 -8.38 15.03 12.62
N ARG A 500 -7.84 13.92 12.04
CA ARG A 500 -7.00 12.94 12.74
C ARG A 500 -6.04 12.26 11.78
N GLY A 501 -4.75 12.28 12.09
CA GLY A 501 -3.73 11.58 11.29
C GLY A 501 -3.78 11.94 9.80
N ALA A 502 -3.96 10.97 8.93
CA ALA A 502 -4.04 11.18 7.48
C ALA A 502 -5.39 11.72 6.97
N HIS A 503 -6.40 11.86 7.83
CA HIS A 503 -7.69 12.46 7.50
C HIS A 503 -7.77 13.87 8.04
N GLN A 504 -7.81 14.88 7.15
CA GLN A 504 -7.88 16.29 7.52
C GLN A 504 -9.07 16.97 6.86
N ARG A 505 -9.90 17.58 7.69
CA ARG A 505 -11.10 18.33 7.31
C ARG A 505 -10.89 19.82 7.64
N GLU A 506 -10.88 20.67 6.61
CA GLU A 506 -10.76 22.12 6.83
C GLU A 506 -11.98 22.70 7.55
N ASP A 507 -13.13 22.08 7.37
CA ASP A 507 -14.41 22.42 8.04
C ASP A 507 -14.57 21.80 9.45
N PHE A 508 -13.73 20.80 9.81
CA PHE A 508 -13.65 20.18 11.13
C PHE A 508 -12.18 19.98 11.54
N PRO A 509 -11.44 21.05 11.84
CA PRO A 509 -9.99 20.99 12.03
C PRO A 509 -9.56 20.29 13.33
N GLU A 510 -10.45 20.16 14.31
CA GLU A 510 -10.15 19.59 15.62
C GLU A 510 -10.34 18.07 15.64
N THR A 511 -9.56 17.39 16.48
CA THR A 511 -9.74 15.98 16.82
C THR A 511 -10.86 15.82 17.84
N SER A 512 -11.74 14.83 17.67
CA SER A 512 -12.88 14.60 18.56
C SER A 512 -12.80 13.22 19.23
N ALA A 513 -12.97 13.15 20.55
CA ALA A 513 -13.04 11.90 21.29
C ALA A 513 -14.22 11.01 20.84
N ALA A 514 -15.31 11.59 20.35
CA ALA A 514 -16.45 10.83 19.81
C ALA A 514 -16.09 10.02 18.57
N TRP A 515 -15.02 10.36 17.88
CA TRP A 515 -14.49 9.67 16.72
C TRP A 515 -13.32 8.72 17.02
N GLU A 516 -12.98 8.47 18.26
CA GLU A 516 -11.99 7.45 18.65
C GLU A 516 -12.59 6.04 18.50
N ARG A 517 -12.99 5.74 17.27
CA ARG A 517 -13.62 4.48 16.87
C ARG A 517 -13.43 4.21 15.39
N HIS A 518 -13.38 2.94 15.03
CA HIS A 518 -13.39 2.52 13.62
C HIS A 518 -14.71 2.85 12.93
N GLN A 519 -14.64 3.22 11.67
CA GLN A 519 -15.80 3.29 10.78
C GLN A 519 -15.88 2.01 9.96
N THR A 520 -17.08 1.43 9.87
CA THR A 520 -17.32 0.22 9.08
C THR A 520 -18.13 0.56 7.84
N ILE A 521 -17.71 0.02 6.70
CA ILE A 521 -18.44 0.06 5.43
C ILE A 521 -18.89 -1.34 5.06
N ARG A 522 -20.15 -1.44 4.69
CA ARG A 522 -20.82 -2.63 4.13
C ARG A 522 -21.54 -2.25 2.85
N VAL A 523 -21.79 -3.24 1.98
CA VAL A 523 -22.69 -3.07 0.82
C VAL A 523 -24.14 -3.14 1.27
#